data_ce25945ea64959a2671a921109cbad87
#
_entry.id   ce25945ea64959a2671a921109cbad87
#
_cell.length_a   1.000
_cell.length_b   1.000
_cell.length_c   1.000
_cell.angle_alpha   90.00
_cell.angle_beta   90.00
_cell.angle_gamma   90.00
#
_symmetry.space_group_name_H-M   'P 1'
#
loop_
_entity.id
_entity.type
_entity.pdbx_description
1 polymer ?
#
loop_
_entity_poly.entity_id
_entity_poly.type
_entity_poly.pdbx_seq_one_letter_code
_entity_poly.pdbx_strand_id
1 'polypeptide(L)'
;KAANIGVALLDGSEEDLKKIMEHQRLERMKKVYESQLNMMARWNQPPPPVPPALKAAYPQLEEAHQKAARKMHSQRASNPMAQFDLSSITSSMQDMDDEEGPPQIRLGDASVAAPFTSKLSNVKAVCSIIRQGRCTLVATIQMYKILALNCLIQAYALSVQYLDGIKMGDYQLTVSGLLITVCFYCISRGRPLDRLAPERPVSTIINVYVFGSILSQTALHVATMILIQRLSVEFEHPGEVDLEAKYTPTLLNSGVYLLSMSQIVSTFAVNYIGRPWRESIPENKALYYGLLGASAVAYLGALELLPEMNEWLQLVKMSSDYKSWLIGAMFVDFVGSYLL
;
A
#
# COMPACT_ATOMS: atom_id res chain seq x y z
N LYS A 1 30.39 15.34 8.46
CA LYS A 1 29.03 15.21 9.05
C LYS A 1 28.15 16.46 8.87
N ALA A 2 28.46 17.33 7.90
CA ALA A 2 27.64 18.54 7.62
C ALA A 2 26.64 18.37 6.45
N ALA A 3 26.61 17.22 5.80
CA ALA A 3 25.71 16.97 4.67
C ALA A 3 24.50 16.16 5.13
N ASN A 4 23.32 16.52 4.65
CA ASN A 4 22.08 15.76 4.88
C ASN A 4 22.12 14.39 4.17
N ILE A 5 22.87 14.28 3.07
CA ILE A 5 23.12 13.04 2.34
C ILE A 5 24.62 12.95 2.06
N GLY A 6 25.25 11.89 2.55
CA GLY A 6 26.66 11.59 2.28
C GLY A 6 26.80 10.46 1.27
N VAL A 7 27.70 10.62 0.30
CA VAL A 7 28.11 9.57 -0.64
C VAL A 7 29.58 9.31 -0.43
N ALA A 8 29.95 8.08 -0.08
CA ALA A 8 31.35 7.69 0.02
C ALA A 8 31.79 6.96 -1.26
N LEU A 9 33.00 7.27 -1.73
CA LEU A 9 33.68 6.47 -2.74
C LEU A 9 34.41 5.33 -2.00
N LEU A 10 34.16 4.11 -2.40
CA LEU A 10 34.87 2.95 -1.90
C LEU A 10 36.13 2.75 -2.75
N ASP A 11 37.28 3.12 -2.21
CA ASP A 11 38.57 2.88 -2.81
C ASP A 11 39.08 1.52 -2.30
N GLY A 12 38.55 0.45 -2.87
CA GLY A 12 38.88 -0.91 -2.50
C GLY A 12 38.90 -1.82 -3.71
N SER A 13 39.67 -2.91 -3.63
CA SER A 13 39.70 -3.94 -4.66
C SER A 13 38.36 -4.64 -4.77
N GLU A 14 38.10 -5.27 -5.93
CA GLU A 14 36.85 -6.05 -6.13
C GLU A 14 36.75 -7.23 -5.15
N GLU A 15 37.91 -7.72 -4.68
CA GLU A 15 37.99 -8.78 -3.67
C GLU A 15 37.56 -8.28 -2.28
N ASP A 16 37.93 -7.06 -1.90
CA ASP A 16 37.54 -6.46 -0.63
C ASP A 16 36.03 -6.18 -0.61
N LEU A 17 35.47 -5.77 -1.74
CA LEU A 17 34.01 -5.63 -1.90
C LEU A 17 33.29 -6.96 -1.73
N LYS A 18 33.81 -8.04 -2.33
CA LYS A 18 33.23 -9.38 -2.19
C LYS A 18 33.28 -9.83 -0.72
N LYS A 19 34.39 -9.62 -0.01
CA LYS A 19 34.51 -9.96 1.41
C LYS A 19 33.52 -9.16 2.28
N ILE A 20 33.36 -7.86 2.02
CA ILE A 20 32.39 -7.02 2.74
C ILE A 20 30.96 -7.48 2.48
N MET A 21 30.60 -7.77 1.21
CA MET A 21 29.27 -8.29 0.85
C MET A 21 29.00 -9.65 1.49
N GLU A 22 30.00 -10.52 1.53
CA GLU A 22 29.88 -11.84 2.15
C GLU A 22 29.72 -11.73 3.67
N HIS A 23 30.46 -10.84 4.31
CA HIS A 23 30.31 -10.55 5.74
C HIS A 23 28.92 -9.98 6.06
N GLN A 24 28.43 -9.02 5.28
CA GLN A 24 27.10 -8.46 5.45
C GLN A 24 25.99 -9.50 5.21
N ARG A 25 26.19 -10.41 4.26
CA ARG A 25 25.27 -11.52 4.01
C ARG A 25 25.23 -12.48 5.22
N LEU A 26 26.37 -12.80 5.79
CA LEU A 26 26.49 -13.66 6.96
C LEU A 26 25.86 -13.00 8.20
N GLU A 27 26.06 -11.69 8.39
CA GLU A 27 25.42 -10.95 9.49
C GLU A 27 23.89 -10.92 9.37
N ARG A 28 23.35 -10.71 8.16
CA ARG A 28 21.89 -10.78 7.93
C ARG A 28 21.35 -12.16 8.22
N MET A 29 22.01 -13.21 7.70
CA MET A 29 21.60 -14.59 7.97
C MET A 29 21.64 -14.91 9.47
N LYS A 30 22.63 -14.36 10.22
CA LYS A 30 22.73 -14.50 11.67
C LYS A 30 21.53 -13.89 12.37
N LYS A 31 21.17 -12.62 12.05
CA LYS A 31 20.01 -11.94 12.64
C LYS A 31 18.71 -12.69 12.36
N VAL A 32 18.50 -13.12 11.12
CA VAL A 32 17.31 -13.90 10.73
C VAL A 32 17.25 -15.22 11.51
N TYR A 33 18.38 -15.90 11.66
CA TYR A 33 18.45 -17.14 12.43
C TYR A 33 18.18 -16.91 13.92
N GLU A 34 18.73 -15.86 14.54
CA GLU A 34 18.48 -15.49 15.94
C GLU A 34 17.00 -15.11 16.15
N SER A 35 16.39 -14.39 15.21
CA SER A 35 14.95 -14.08 15.23
C SER A 35 14.09 -15.35 15.14
N GLN A 36 14.43 -16.25 14.21
CA GLN A 36 13.74 -17.55 14.11
C GLN A 36 13.89 -18.40 15.37
N LEU A 37 15.06 -18.40 15.97
CA LEU A 37 15.34 -19.15 17.21
C LEU A 37 14.51 -18.61 18.37
N ASN A 38 14.37 -17.29 18.49
CA ASN A 38 13.53 -16.64 19.48
C ASN A 38 12.03 -16.90 19.22
N MET A 39 11.61 -16.88 17.97
CA MET A 39 10.24 -17.19 17.57
C MET A 39 9.88 -18.64 17.89
N MET A 40 10.71 -19.60 17.50
CA MET A 40 10.51 -21.03 17.76
C MET A 40 10.52 -21.34 19.27
N ALA A 41 11.37 -20.65 20.06
CA ALA A 41 11.37 -20.76 21.51
C ALA A 41 10.05 -20.27 22.13
N ARG A 42 9.45 -19.19 21.61
CA ARG A 42 8.13 -18.70 22.05
C ARG A 42 7.00 -19.69 21.72
N TRP A 43 7.09 -20.36 20.57
CA TRP A 43 6.07 -21.30 20.10
C TRP A 43 6.30 -22.74 20.55
N ASN A 44 7.28 -22.97 21.41
CA ASN A 44 7.66 -24.30 21.93
C ASN A 44 7.94 -25.33 20.80
N GLN A 45 8.50 -24.84 19.66
CA GLN A 45 8.87 -25.64 18.48
C GLN A 45 10.38 -25.92 18.47
N PRO A 46 10.82 -27.04 17.85
CA PRO A 46 12.24 -27.37 17.79
C PRO A 46 13.03 -26.32 17.01
N PRO A 47 14.22 -25.92 17.50
CA PRO A 47 15.03 -24.90 16.84
C PRO A 47 15.41 -25.34 15.42
N PRO A 48 15.43 -24.41 14.44
CA PRO A 48 15.76 -24.73 13.06
C PRO A 48 17.25 -25.13 12.95
N PRO A 49 17.62 -25.99 11.99
CA PRO A 49 19.02 -26.41 11.83
C PRO A 49 19.90 -25.21 11.45
N VAL A 50 21.09 -25.11 12.05
CA VAL A 50 22.04 -24.03 11.74
C VAL A 50 22.52 -24.17 10.30
N PRO A 51 22.37 -23.15 9.44
CA PRO A 51 22.92 -23.17 8.08
C PRO A 51 24.43 -23.40 8.08
N PRO A 52 24.99 -24.21 7.16
CA PRO A 52 26.39 -24.56 7.16
C PRO A 52 27.33 -23.36 7.04
N ALA A 53 26.91 -22.32 6.32
CA ALA A 53 27.66 -21.07 6.18
C ALA A 53 27.75 -20.29 7.51
N LEU A 54 26.69 -20.29 8.32
CA LEU A 54 26.70 -19.65 9.64
C LEU A 54 27.50 -20.48 10.67
N LYS A 55 27.47 -21.80 10.55
CA LYS A 55 28.25 -22.69 11.43
C LYS A 55 29.75 -22.46 11.26
N ALA A 56 30.21 -22.26 10.01
CA ALA A 56 31.61 -21.99 9.71
C ALA A 56 32.07 -20.60 10.20
N ALA A 57 31.21 -19.57 10.08
CA ALA A 57 31.54 -18.19 10.42
C ALA A 57 31.32 -17.87 11.92
N TYR A 58 30.34 -18.48 12.56
CA TYR A 58 29.94 -18.18 13.95
C TYR A 58 29.71 -19.46 14.76
N PRO A 59 30.78 -20.12 15.27
CA PRO A 59 30.64 -21.38 16.04
C PRO A 59 29.82 -21.21 17.32
N GLN A 60 29.73 -20.01 17.87
CA GLN A 60 28.93 -19.69 19.07
C GLN A 60 27.42 -19.90 18.88
N LEU A 61 26.93 -19.83 17.62
CA LEU A 61 25.52 -20.08 17.33
C LEU A 61 25.13 -21.55 17.49
N GLU A 62 26.07 -22.46 17.35
CA GLU A 62 25.84 -23.88 17.59
C GLU A 62 25.63 -24.18 19.10
N GLU A 63 26.37 -23.48 19.96
CA GLU A 63 26.14 -23.55 21.41
C GLU A 63 24.80 -22.96 21.81
N ALA A 64 24.39 -21.84 21.22
CA ALA A 64 23.08 -21.23 21.42
C ALA A 64 21.94 -22.17 20.96
N HIS A 65 22.12 -22.82 19.82
CA HIS A 65 21.19 -23.84 19.30
C HIS A 65 21.07 -25.03 20.26
N GLN A 66 22.18 -25.57 20.74
CA GLN A 66 22.17 -26.69 21.68
C GLN A 66 21.55 -26.30 23.03
N LYS A 67 21.80 -25.08 23.52
CA LYS A 67 21.15 -24.56 24.74
C LYS A 67 19.64 -24.42 24.57
N ALA A 68 19.19 -23.92 23.40
CA ALA A 68 17.77 -23.81 23.08
C ALA A 68 17.11 -25.21 23.01
N ALA A 69 17.75 -26.16 22.35
CA ALA A 69 17.25 -27.52 22.23
C ALA A 69 17.15 -28.22 23.60
N ARG A 70 18.14 -28.04 24.47
CA ARG A 70 18.13 -28.59 25.84
C ARG A 70 17.04 -27.96 26.72
N LYS A 71 16.83 -26.64 26.60
CA LYS A 71 15.79 -25.91 27.33
C LYS A 71 14.40 -26.38 26.97
N MET A 72 14.16 -26.69 25.72
CA MET A 72 12.89 -27.26 25.24
C MET A 72 12.65 -28.67 25.78
N HIS A 73 13.65 -29.51 25.78
CA HIS A 73 13.51 -30.87 26.37
C HIS A 73 13.12 -30.83 27.83
N SER A 74 13.62 -29.87 28.60
CA SER A 74 13.29 -29.71 30.02
C SER A 74 11.89 -29.08 30.24
N GLN A 75 11.44 -28.19 29.36
CA GLN A 75 10.11 -27.54 29.47
C GLN A 75 8.96 -28.42 28.96
N ARG A 76 9.22 -29.33 28.02
CA ARG A 76 8.22 -30.31 27.55
C ARG A 76 7.78 -31.29 28.60
N ALA A 77 8.59 -31.44 29.65
CA ALA A 77 8.28 -32.29 30.80
C ALA A 77 7.38 -31.63 31.85
N SER A 78 7.14 -30.31 31.81
CA SER A 78 6.51 -29.60 32.93
C SER A 78 5.21 -28.84 32.64
N ASN A 79 4.75 -28.64 31.39
CA ASN A 79 3.42 -27.98 31.14
C ASN A 79 2.82 -28.24 29.75
N PRO A 80 1.63 -28.88 29.66
CA PRO A 80 0.98 -29.13 28.37
C PRO A 80 0.03 -28.02 27.87
N MET A 81 -0.07 -26.86 28.54
CA MET A 81 -1.06 -25.85 28.22
C MET A 81 -0.50 -24.42 28.37
N ALA A 82 0.32 -23.98 27.42
CA ALA A 82 0.75 -22.58 27.34
C ALA A 82 -0.13 -21.80 26.37
N GLN A 83 -0.79 -20.79 26.90
CA GLN A 83 -1.72 -19.86 26.31
C GLN A 83 -1.22 -19.19 25.04
N PHE A 84 -2.14 -19.06 24.10
CA PHE A 84 -2.04 -18.22 22.90
C PHE A 84 -2.02 -16.74 23.31
N ASP A 85 -0.89 -16.11 23.25
CA ASP A 85 -0.75 -14.69 23.60
C ASP A 85 -0.70 -13.82 22.32
N LEU A 86 -1.79 -13.08 22.09
CA LEU A 86 -1.97 -12.23 20.91
C LEU A 86 -0.99 -11.04 20.89
N SER A 87 -0.44 -10.66 22.05
CA SER A 87 0.54 -9.56 22.16
C SER A 87 1.87 -9.91 21.48
N SER A 88 2.19 -11.21 21.36
CA SER A 88 3.40 -11.67 20.68
C SER A 88 3.35 -11.54 19.16
N ILE A 89 2.16 -11.54 18.57
CA ILE A 89 1.97 -11.36 17.11
C ILE A 89 2.17 -9.89 16.73
N THR A 90 1.67 -8.98 17.56
CA THR A 90 1.79 -7.53 17.33
C THR A 90 3.24 -7.06 17.45
N SER A 91 3.99 -7.58 18.43
CA SER A 91 5.42 -7.25 18.56
C SER A 91 6.27 -7.84 17.41
N SER A 92 5.91 -9.02 16.90
CA SER A 92 6.62 -9.63 15.76
C SER A 92 6.33 -8.92 14.44
N MET A 93 5.14 -8.31 14.26
CA MET A 93 4.84 -7.46 13.11
C MET A 93 5.58 -6.11 13.20
N GLN A 94 5.73 -5.55 14.39
CA GLN A 94 6.45 -4.31 14.63
C GLN A 94 7.96 -4.47 14.42
N ASP A 95 8.52 -5.62 14.83
CA ASP A 95 9.94 -5.96 14.57
C ASP A 95 10.23 -6.20 13.07
N MET A 96 9.23 -6.59 12.26
CA MET A 96 9.39 -6.74 10.81
C MET A 96 9.34 -5.41 10.06
N ASP A 97 8.59 -4.43 10.54
CA ASP A 97 8.58 -3.06 10.00
C ASP A 97 9.88 -2.30 10.33
N ASP A 98 10.52 -2.61 11.46
CA ASP A 98 11.81 -2.01 11.82
C ASP A 98 13.00 -2.60 11.01
N GLU A 99 12.85 -3.75 10.34
CA GLU A 99 13.91 -4.33 9.49
C GLU A 99 13.96 -3.75 8.06
N GLU A 100 12.92 -3.05 7.60
CA GLU A 100 12.94 -2.28 6.33
C GLU A 100 13.36 -0.81 6.52
N GLY A 101 13.64 -0.38 7.74
CA GLY A 101 14.22 0.93 8.03
C GLY A 101 15.64 1.06 7.44
N PRO A 102 16.06 2.27 7.05
CA PRO A 102 17.43 2.49 6.63
C PRO A 102 18.38 2.01 7.74
N PRO A 103 19.50 1.35 7.41
CA PRO A 103 20.39 0.74 8.40
C PRO A 103 20.76 1.76 9.47
N GLN A 104 20.38 1.47 10.73
CA GLN A 104 20.68 2.36 11.85
C GLN A 104 22.20 2.47 12.02
N ILE A 105 22.72 3.65 11.73
CA ILE A 105 24.14 3.98 11.83
C ILE A 105 24.51 4.07 13.31
N ARG A 106 25.28 3.11 13.80
CA ARG A 106 25.87 3.20 15.14
C ARG A 106 26.96 4.26 15.18
N LEU A 107 26.91 5.13 16.17
CA LEU A 107 27.96 6.13 16.42
C LEU A 107 29.31 5.45 16.59
N GLY A 108 30.22 5.64 15.63
CA GLY A 108 31.55 5.03 15.61
C GLY A 108 32.01 4.53 14.23
N ASP A 109 31.10 4.09 13.37
CA ASP A 109 31.41 3.58 12.03
C ASP A 109 31.36 4.68 10.96
N ALA A 110 32.17 5.72 11.12
CA ALA A 110 32.13 6.88 10.24
C ALA A 110 32.55 6.59 8.78
N SER A 111 33.30 5.52 8.54
CA SER A 111 33.75 5.10 7.20
C SER A 111 32.74 4.20 6.48
N VAL A 112 31.89 3.49 7.22
CA VAL A 112 30.86 2.58 6.69
C VAL A 112 29.47 3.22 6.74
N ALA A 113 29.34 4.38 7.34
CA ALA A 113 28.08 5.07 7.66
C ALA A 113 27.52 5.91 6.52
N ALA A 114 28.08 5.89 5.32
CA ALA A 114 27.43 6.53 4.19
C ALA A 114 26.30 5.65 3.68
N PRO A 115 25.04 6.15 3.64
CA PRO A 115 23.88 5.36 3.18
C PRO A 115 24.03 4.93 1.72
N PHE A 116 24.93 5.59 0.98
CA PHE A 116 25.20 5.28 -0.43
C PHE A 116 26.70 5.15 -0.67
N THR A 117 27.09 4.07 -1.33
CA THR A 117 28.47 3.86 -1.80
C THR A 117 28.49 3.78 -3.33
N SER A 118 29.47 4.40 -3.97
CA SER A 118 29.65 4.31 -5.42
C SER A 118 30.88 3.48 -5.77
N LYS A 119 30.73 2.56 -6.72
CA LYS A 119 31.85 1.82 -7.31
C LYS A 119 32.64 2.64 -8.35
N LEU A 120 32.02 3.70 -8.84
CA LEU A 120 32.60 4.54 -9.89
C LEU A 120 33.05 5.86 -9.28
N SER A 121 34.26 6.30 -9.60
CA SER A 121 34.86 7.58 -9.17
C SER A 121 34.31 8.79 -9.96
N ASN A 122 32.99 8.80 -10.26
CA ASN A 122 32.36 9.89 -11.00
C ASN A 122 31.09 10.41 -10.29
N VAL A 123 30.68 11.61 -10.66
CA VAL A 123 29.51 12.31 -10.10
C VAL A 123 28.17 11.68 -10.51
N LYS A 124 28.16 10.70 -11.42
CA LYS A 124 26.94 10.07 -11.96
C LYS A 124 26.11 9.42 -10.85
N ALA A 125 26.75 8.91 -9.78
CA ALA A 125 26.07 8.35 -8.62
C ALA A 125 25.18 9.38 -7.92
N VAL A 126 25.63 10.63 -7.78
CA VAL A 126 24.87 11.73 -7.18
C VAL A 126 23.61 12.03 -7.99
N CYS A 127 23.71 12.07 -9.33
CA CYS A 127 22.57 12.26 -10.21
C CYS A 127 21.52 11.13 -10.02
N SER A 128 21.98 9.89 -9.84
CA SER A 128 21.08 8.74 -9.59
C SER A 128 20.35 8.86 -8.26
N ILE A 129 21.04 9.31 -7.20
CA ILE A 129 20.43 9.55 -5.88
C ILE A 129 19.39 10.67 -5.98
N ILE A 130 19.68 11.78 -6.65
CA ILE A 130 18.74 12.89 -6.83
C ILE A 130 17.51 12.43 -7.61
N ARG A 131 17.68 11.65 -8.68
CA ARG A 131 16.55 11.09 -9.46
C ARG A 131 15.65 10.22 -8.59
N GLN A 132 16.25 9.30 -7.84
CA GLN A 132 15.51 8.40 -6.94
C GLN A 132 14.80 9.21 -5.85
N GLY A 133 15.47 10.18 -5.23
CA GLY A 133 14.87 11.03 -4.21
C GLY A 133 13.68 11.84 -4.72
N ARG A 134 13.78 12.41 -5.94
CA ARG A 134 12.66 13.12 -6.57
C ARG A 134 11.50 12.19 -6.90
N CYS A 135 11.78 10.99 -7.43
CA CYS A 135 10.78 9.98 -7.71
C CYS A 135 10.01 9.58 -6.43
N THR A 136 10.74 9.33 -5.35
CA THR A 136 10.15 8.97 -4.05
C THR A 136 9.32 10.12 -3.47
N LEU A 137 9.83 11.37 -3.53
CA LEU A 137 9.10 12.55 -3.05
C LEU A 137 7.77 12.73 -3.79
N VAL A 138 7.77 12.64 -5.12
CA VAL A 138 6.57 12.74 -5.95
C VAL A 138 5.60 11.61 -5.61
N ALA A 139 6.09 10.37 -5.48
CA ALA A 139 5.28 9.23 -5.09
C ALA A 139 4.61 9.46 -3.73
N THR A 140 5.36 9.92 -2.74
CA THR A 140 4.85 10.16 -1.39
C THR A 140 3.75 11.22 -1.37
N ILE A 141 4.00 12.38 -2.01
CA ILE A 141 3.02 13.48 -2.03
C ILE A 141 1.72 13.07 -2.71
N GLN A 142 1.80 12.41 -3.86
CA GLN A 142 0.60 11.93 -4.55
C GLN A 142 -0.14 10.83 -3.77
N MET A 143 0.58 9.93 -3.10
CA MET A 143 -0.05 8.90 -2.25
C MET A 143 -0.86 9.54 -1.13
N TYR A 144 -0.33 10.57 -0.45
CA TYR A 144 -1.08 11.30 0.57
C TYR A 144 -2.31 12.01 0.00
N LYS A 145 -2.19 12.62 -1.20
CA LYS A 145 -3.32 13.27 -1.87
C LYS A 145 -4.42 12.26 -2.21
N ILE A 146 -4.06 11.13 -2.81
CA ILE A 146 -5.00 10.06 -3.16
C ILE A 146 -5.63 9.47 -1.90
N LEU A 147 -4.84 9.24 -0.84
CA LEU A 147 -5.35 8.73 0.44
C LEU A 147 -6.38 9.67 1.03
N ALA A 148 -6.10 10.97 1.08
CA ALA A 148 -7.04 11.98 1.60
C ALA A 148 -8.36 11.98 0.82
N LEU A 149 -8.30 11.96 -0.52
CA LEU A 149 -9.48 11.89 -1.38
C LEU A 149 -10.30 10.61 -1.12
N ASN A 150 -9.65 9.46 -1.12
CA ASN A 150 -10.33 8.19 -0.87
C ASN A 150 -10.97 8.14 0.54
N CYS A 151 -10.29 8.66 1.56
CA CYS A 151 -10.88 8.73 2.91
C CYS A 151 -12.13 9.62 2.96
N LEU A 152 -12.12 10.76 2.28
CA LEU A 152 -13.26 11.68 2.23
C LEU A 152 -14.44 11.07 1.45
N ILE A 153 -14.17 10.43 0.31
CA ILE A 153 -15.18 9.72 -0.49
C ILE A 153 -15.82 8.60 0.33
N GLN A 154 -14.99 7.74 0.94
CA GLN A 154 -15.49 6.61 1.73
C GLN A 154 -16.27 7.06 2.98
N ALA A 155 -15.79 8.09 3.67
CA ALA A 155 -16.50 8.66 4.82
C ALA A 155 -17.89 9.16 4.43
N TYR A 156 -18.00 9.87 3.29
CA TYR A 156 -19.28 10.35 2.80
C TYR A 156 -20.18 9.19 2.34
N ALA A 157 -19.66 8.23 1.58
CA ALA A 157 -20.41 7.06 1.09
C ALA A 157 -21.01 6.23 2.24
N LEU A 158 -20.21 5.96 3.27
CA LEU A 158 -20.67 5.24 4.45
C LEU A 158 -21.69 6.04 5.25
N SER A 159 -21.49 7.36 5.39
CA SER A 159 -22.44 8.23 6.11
C SER A 159 -23.81 8.26 5.44
N VAL A 160 -23.83 8.37 4.11
CA VAL A 160 -25.10 8.36 3.34
C VAL A 160 -25.84 7.06 3.53
N GLN A 161 -25.16 5.92 3.38
CA GLN A 161 -25.80 4.62 3.55
C GLN A 161 -26.28 4.39 4.99
N TYR A 162 -25.49 4.81 5.97
CA TYR A 162 -25.86 4.66 7.38
C TYR A 162 -27.10 5.46 7.75
N LEU A 163 -27.28 6.66 7.20
CA LEU A 163 -28.46 7.49 7.44
C LEU A 163 -29.77 6.82 6.96
N ASP A 164 -29.67 6.04 5.88
CA ASP A 164 -30.78 5.29 5.31
C ASP A 164 -30.87 3.86 5.90
N GLY A 165 -30.10 3.52 6.93
CA GLY A 165 -30.08 2.19 7.57
C GLY A 165 -29.46 1.08 6.70
N ILE A 166 -28.76 1.45 5.63
CA ILE A 166 -28.19 0.53 4.66
C ILE A 166 -26.74 0.21 5.04
N LYS A 167 -26.39 -1.06 5.02
CA LYS A 167 -25.04 -1.54 5.25
C LYS A 167 -24.33 -1.82 3.93
N MET A 168 -23.01 -1.69 3.92
CA MET A 168 -22.19 -2.09 2.78
C MET A 168 -21.98 -3.62 2.77
N GLY A 169 -21.98 -4.25 1.61
CA GLY A 169 -21.72 -5.67 1.47
C GLY A 169 -20.25 -6.02 1.74
N ASP A 170 -20.00 -7.14 2.41
CA ASP A 170 -18.65 -7.59 2.76
C ASP A 170 -17.76 -7.82 1.52
N TYR A 171 -18.32 -8.38 0.45
CA TYR A 171 -17.62 -8.57 -0.82
C TYR A 171 -17.25 -7.23 -1.47
N GLN A 172 -18.15 -6.26 -1.41
CA GLN A 172 -17.95 -4.91 -1.94
C GLN A 172 -16.78 -4.20 -1.22
N LEU A 173 -16.77 -4.26 0.12
CA LEU A 173 -15.70 -3.71 0.94
C LEU A 173 -14.36 -4.39 0.67
N THR A 174 -14.37 -5.72 0.55
CA THR A 174 -13.16 -6.51 0.29
C THR A 174 -12.55 -6.17 -1.07
N VAL A 175 -13.36 -6.09 -2.13
CA VAL A 175 -12.90 -5.75 -3.47
C VAL A 175 -12.35 -4.34 -3.53
N SER A 176 -13.03 -3.36 -2.93
CA SER A 176 -12.56 -1.97 -2.87
C SER A 176 -11.25 -1.85 -2.09
N GLY A 177 -11.15 -2.49 -0.93
CA GLY A 177 -9.95 -2.48 -0.09
C GLY A 177 -8.75 -3.13 -0.78
N LEU A 178 -8.95 -4.27 -1.44
CA LEU A 178 -7.91 -4.95 -2.21
C LEU A 178 -7.43 -4.07 -3.38
N LEU A 179 -8.36 -3.46 -4.12
CA LEU A 179 -8.03 -2.57 -5.22
C LEU A 179 -7.16 -1.40 -4.77
N ILE A 180 -7.57 -0.70 -3.71
CA ILE A 180 -6.83 0.44 -3.15
C ILE A 180 -5.42 -0.02 -2.75
N THR A 181 -5.31 -1.15 -2.05
CA THR A 181 -4.02 -1.69 -1.60
C THR A 181 -3.08 -2.01 -2.77
N VAL A 182 -3.59 -2.69 -3.80
CA VAL A 182 -2.81 -3.03 -5.00
C VAL A 182 -2.38 -1.76 -5.74
N CYS A 183 -3.25 -0.76 -5.90
CA CYS A 183 -2.92 0.51 -6.55
C CYS A 183 -1.83 1.27 -5.79
N PHE A 184 -1.91 1.37 -4.46
CA PHE A 184 -0.85 2.00 -3.65
C PHE A 184 0.47 1.25 -3.74
N TYR A 185 0.45 -0.08 -3.71
CA TYR A 185 1.63 -0.89 -3.91
C TYR A 185 2.29 -0.63 -5.27
N CYS A 186 1.50 -0.57 -6.35
CA CYS A 186 1.99 -0.28 -7.70
C CYS A 186 2.60 1.13 -7.81
N ILE A 187 1.99 2.13 -7.16
CA ILE A 187 2.53 3.49 -7.11
C ILE A 187 3.85 3.53 -6.35
N SER A 188 3.96 2.84 -5.22
CA SER A 188 5.18 2.84 -4.39
C SER A 188 6.38 2.23 -5.13
N ARG A 189 6.14 1.30 -6.06
CA ARG A 189 7.17 0.64 -6.86
C ARG A 189 7.53 1.34 -8.18
N GLY A 190 6.96 2.51 -8.46
CA GLY A 190 7.26 3.27 -9.68
C GLY A 190 8.74 3.62 -9.81
N ARG A 191 9.27 3.51 -11.03
CA ARG A 191 10.70 3.69 -11.32
C ARG A 191 11.02 5.12 -11.71
N PRO A 192 12.17 5.69 -11.28
CA PRO A 192 12.64 6.97 -11.78
C PRO A 192 13.03 6.87 -13.26
N LEU A 193 12.88 7.97 -14.00
CA LEU A 193 13.35 8.04 -15.37
C LEU A 193 14.89 8.11 -15.41
N ASP A 194 15.48 7.66 -16.53
CA ASP A 194 16.94 7.65 -16.70
C ASP A 194 17.56 9.05 -16.77
N ARG A 195 16.80 10.04 -17.20
CA ARG A 195 17.24 11.42 -17.30
C ARG A 195 16.78 12.23 -16.07
N LEU A 196 17.71 13.01 -15.49
CA LEU A 196 17.39 13.96 -14.45
C LEU A 196 16.56 15.12 -15.02
N ALA A 197 15.36 15.34 -14.52
CA ALA A 197 14.53 16.45 -14.91
C ALA A 197 15.09 17.79 -14.39
N PRO A 198 15.02 18.88 -15.17
CA PRO A 198 15.41 20.21 -14.70
C PRO A 198 14.46 20.72 -13.61
N GLU A 199 13.20 20.35 -13.69
CA GLU A 199 12.14 20.77 -12.77
C GLU A 199 12.27 20.11 -11.40
N ARG A 200 11.93 20.88 -10.37
CA ARG A 200 11.87 20.36 -8.99
C ARG A 200 10.43 20.01 -8.66
N PRO A 201 10.18 18.84 -8.06
CA PRO A 201 8.86 18.50 -7.59
C PRO A 201 8.45 19.38 -6.40
N VAL A 202 7.15 19.47 -6.14
CA VAL A 202 6.61 20.11 -4.93
C VAL A 202 7.20 19.43 -3.71
N SER A 203 7.70 20.20 -2.76
CA SER A 203 8.44 19.68 -1.60
C SER A 203 7.57 19.47 -0.36
N THR A 204 6.37 20.04 -0.32
CA THR A 204 5.48 19.97 0.84
C THR A 204 4.05 19.59 0.44
N ILE A 205 3.39 18.82 1.30
CA ILE A 205 1.96 18.50 1.17
C ILE A 205 1.11 19.73 1.48
N ILE A 206 1.57 20.56 2.43
CA ILE A 206 0.88 21.80 2.83
C ILE A 206 1.18 22.88 1.79
N ASN A 207 0.43 22.83 0.69
CA ASN A 207 0.49 23.79 -0.40
C ASN A 207 -0.94 24.12 -0.84
N VAL A 208 -1.20 25.37 -1.15
CA VAL A 208 -2.52 25.86 -1.61
C VAL A 208 -3.00 25.08 -2.85
N TYR A 209 -2.09 24.75 -3.75
CA TYR A 209 -2.41 23.93 -4.93
C TYR A 209 -2.89 22.53 -4.56
N VAL A 210 -2.20 21.83 -3.66
CA VAL A 210 -2.56 20.49 -3.22
C VAL A 210 -3.90 20.50 -2.48
N PHE A 211 -4.07 21.42 -1.54
CA PHE A 211 -5.33 21.57 -0.80
C PHE A 211 -6.49 21.99 -1.70
N GLY A 212 -6.28 22.95 -2.58
CA GLY A 212 -7.29 23.40 -3.54
C GLY A 212 -7.76 22.24 -4.45
N SER A 213 -6.81 21.45 -4.95
CA SER A 213 -7.14 20.28 -5.77
C SER A 213 -7.85 19.17 -4.99
N ILE A 214 -7.51 18.94 -3.71
CA ILE A 214 -8.23 17.97 -2.88
C ILE A 214 -9.67 18.46 -2.64
N LEU A 215 -9.85 19.72 -2.24
CA LEU A 215 -11.17 20.25 -1.93
C LEU A 215 -12.08 20.31 -3.16
N SER A 216 -11.56 20.73 -4.32
CA SER A 216 -12.35 20.81 -5.55
C SER A 216 -12.77 19.41 -6.06
N GLN A 217 -11.85 18.44 -6.06
CA GLN A 217 -12.18 17.06 -6.43
C GLN A 217 -13.15 16.43 -5.41
N THR A 218 -12.94 16.65 -4.11
CA THR A 218 -13.88 16.17 -3.09
C THR A 218 -15.28 16.75 -3.30
N ALA A 219 -15.39 18.05 -3.57
CA ALA A 219 -16.69 18.68 -3.83
C ALA A 219 -17.40 18.07 -5.03
N LEU A 220 -16.66 17.76 -6.10
CA LEU A 220 -17.20 17.08 -7.28
C LEU A 220 -17.67 15.66 -6.95
N HIS A 221 -16.82 14.87 -6.27
CA HIS A 221 -17.15 13.49 -5.89
C HIS A 221 -18.38 13.42 -4.97
N VAL A 222 -18.47 14.33 -3.99
CA VAL A 222 -19.63 14.44 -3.12
C VAL A 222 -20.88 14.88 -3.89
N ALA A 223 -20.76 15.83 -4.83
CA ALA A 223 -21.90 16.27 -5.64
C ALA A 223 -22.48 15.12 -6.50
N THR A 224 -21.64 14.33 -7.15
CA THR A 224 -22.08 13.15 -7.91
C THR A 224 -22.68 12.07 -7.01
N MET A 225 -22.16 11.89 -5.79
CA MET A 225 -22.76 10.99 -4.80
C MET A 225 -24.15 11.45 -4.32
N ILE A 226 -24.31 12.76 -4.04
CA ILE A 226 -25.61 13.34 -3.68
C ILE A 226 -26.63 13.13 -4.82
N LEU A 227 -26.20 13.29 -6.06
CA LEU A 227 -27.05 13.05 -7.21
C LEU A 227 -27.55 11.60 -7.23
N ILE A 228 -26.65 10.63 -7.11
CA ILE A 228 -27.02 9.21 -7.13
C ILE A 228 -27.88 8.83 -5.92
N GLN A 229 -27.60 9.37 -4.73
CA GLN A 229 -28.45 9.16 -3.56
C GLN A 229 -29.89 9.64 -3.81
N ARG A 230 -30.06 10.86 -4.29
CA ARG A 230 -31.40 11.43 -4.57
C ARG A 230 -32.16 10.59 -5.62
N LEU A 231 -31.47 10.22 -6.69
CA LEU A 231 -32.06 9.36 -7.71
C LEU A 231 -32.42 7.99 -7.15
N SER A 232 -31.58 7.39 -6.32
CA SER A 232 -31.90 6.09 -5.70
C SER A 232 -33.17 6.15 -4.85
N VAL A 233 -33.36 7.22 -4.07
CA VAL A 233 -34.56 7.43 -3.27
C VAL A 233 -35.81 7.66 -4.15
N GLU A 234 -35.66 8.32 -5.30
CA GLU A 234 -36.75 8.55 -6.25
C GLU A 234 -37.20 7.26 -6.96
N PHE A 235 -36.26 6.40 -7.32
CA PHE A 235 -36.54 5.13 -8.02
C PHE A 235 -36.94 4.01 -7.07
N GLU A 236 -36.43 3.99 -5.85
CA GLU A 236 -36.72 3.00 -4.82
C GLU A 236 -36.98 3.73 -3.50
N HIS A 237 -38.25 3.81 -3.08
CA HIS A 237 -38.59 4.45 -1.82
C HIS A 237 -38.02 3.65 -0.66
N PRO A 238 -37.19 4.27 0.19
CA PRO A 238 -36.66 3.58 1.36
C PRO A 238 -37.80 3.11 2.27
N GLY A 239 -37.67 1.88 2.76
CA GLY A 239 -38.55 1.36 3.80
C GLY A 239 -38.28 2.01 5.16
N GLU A 240 -38.90 1.46 6.23
CA GLU A 240 -38.54 1.89 7.58
C GLU A 240 -37.05 1.64 7.87
N VAL A 241 -36.39 2.67 8.41
CA VAL A 241 -34.95 2.61 8.73
C VAL A 241 -34.73 1.71 9.95
N ASP A 242 -34.14 0.55 9.76
CA ASP A 242 -33.72 -0.37 10.82
C ASP A 242 -32.18 -0.50 10.83
N LEU A 243 -31.55 0.15 11.80
CA LEU A 243 -30.09 0.13 11.95
C LEU A 243 -29.54 -1.23 12.40
N GLU A 244 -30.38 -2.12 12.94
CA GLU A 244 -29.98 -3.46 13.37
C GLU A 244 -30.22 -4.53 12.30
N ALA A 245 -30.95 -4.20 11.22
CA ALA A 245 -31.23 -5.12 10.13
C ALA A 245 -29.95 -5.73 9.55
N LYS A 246 -30.04 -6.95 9.09
CA LYS A 246 -28.97 -7.62 8.33
C LYS A 246 -28.81 -6.93 6.98
N TYR A 247 -27.60 -7.04 6.40
CA TYR A 247 -27.33 -6.56 5.04
C TYR A 247 -28.35 -7.12 4.04
N THR A 248 -28.97 -6.22 3.32
CA THR A 248 -29.83 -6.52 2.17
C THR A 248 -29.39 -5.67 0.99
N PRO A 249 -29.24 -6.24 -0.22
CA PRO A 249 -28.92 -5.47 -1.41
C PRO A 249 -30.05 -4.45 -1.70
N THR A 250 -29.67 -3.19 -1.93
CA THR A 250 -30.60 -2.10 -2.30
C THR A 250 -30.07 -1.35 -3.51
N LEU A 251 -30.93 -0.59 -4.16
CA LEU A 251 -30.55 0.24 -5.31
C LEU A 251 -29.53 1.30 -4.88
N LEU A 252 -29.72 1.93 -3.71
CA LEU A 252 -28.81 2.92 -3.16
C LEU A 252 -27.43 2.30 -2.90
N ASN A 253 -27.36 1.14 -2.24
CA ASN A 253 -26.08 0.45 -2.00
C ASN A 253 -25.34 0.15 -3.33
N SER A 254 -26.07 -0.40 -4.32
CA SER A 254 -25.50 -0.75 -5.62
C SER A 254 -25.00 0.46 -6.39
N GLY A 255 -25.77 1.55 -6.43
CA GLY A 255 -25.39 2.80 -7.09
C GLY A 255 -24.21 3.48 -6.43
N VAL A 256 -24.22 3.62 -5.10
CA VAL A 256 -23.13 4.23 -4.33
C VAL A 256 -21.85 3.40 -4.46
N TYR A 257 -21.94 2.06 -4.41
CA TYR A 257 -20.79 1.18 -4.58
C TYR A 257 -20.12 1.34 -5.96
N LEU A 258 -20.89 1.26 -7.04
CA LEU A 258 -20.38 1.38 -8.41
C LEU A 258 -19.79 2.77 -8.68
N LEU A 259 -20.46 3.83 -8.20
CA LEU A 259 -19.93 5.18 -8.29
C LEU A 259 -18.63 5.32 -7.48
N SER A 260 -18.58 4.84 -6.24
CA SER A 260 -17.38 4.86 -5.40
C SER A 260 -16.22 4.11 -6.06
N MET A 261 -16.47 2.97 -6.69
CA MET A 261 -15.47 2.21 -7.43
C MET A 261 -14.89 3.04 -8.60
N SER A 262 -15.77 3.73 -9.36
CA SER A 262 -15.35 4.65 -10.41
C SER A 262 -14.54 5.83 -9.85
N GLN A 263 -14.94 6.39 -8.71
CA GLN A 263 -14.24 7.48 -8.04
C GLN A 263 -12.86 7.07 -7.53
N ILE A 264 -12.70 5.85 -7.01
CA ILE A 264 -11.38 5.29 -6.66
C ILE A 264 -10.48 5.28 -7.91
N VAL A 265 -10.98 4.77 -9.04
CA VAL A 265 -10.21 4.78 -10.30
C VAL A 265 -9.85 6.20 -10.72
N SER A 266 -10.81 7.12 -10.66
CA SER A 266 -10.61 8.53 -10.98
C SER A 266 -9.53 9.17 -10.12
N THR A 267 -9.59 8.99 -8.79
CA THR A 267 -8.60 9.54 -7.87
C THR A 267 -7.19 9.04 -8.15
N PHE A 268 -7.02 7.76 -8.47
CA PHE A 268 -5.72 7.20 -8.83
C PHE A 268 -5.24 7.69 -10.20
N ALA A 269 -6.09 7.67 -11.23
CA ALA A 269 -5.73 8.03 -12.60
C ALA A 269 -5.40 9.51 -12.75
N VAL A 270 -6.22 10.38 -12.18
CA VAL A 270 -6.08 11.84 -12.30
C VAL A 270 -4.93 12.38 -11.44
N ASN A 271 -4.75 11.83 -10.25
CA ASN A 271 -3.72 12.31 -9.33
C ASN A 271 -2.36 11.62 -9.51
N TYR A 272 -2.23 10.72 -10.48
CA TYR A 272 -0.95 10.11 -10.78
C TYR A 272 -0.03 11.10 -11.51
N ILE A 273 1.07 11.46 -10.86
CA ILE A 273 2.11 12.30 -11.44
C ILE A 273 3.25 11.38 -11.89
N GLY A 274 3.44 11.24 -13.18
CA GLY A 274 4.50 10.44 -13.79
C GLY A 274 5.68 11.31 -14.26
N ARG A 275 5.79 11.51 -15.56
CA ARG A 275 6.81 12.35 -16.17
C ARG A 275 6.70 13.81 -15.70
N PRO A 276 7.82 14.51 -15.50
CA PRO A 276 9.20 14.16 -15.90
C PRO A 276 10.02 13.40 -14.82
N TRP A 277 9.45 13.02 -13.66
CA TRP A 277 10.22 12.46 -12.54
C TRP A 277 10.22 10.94 -12.51
N ARG A 278 9.18 10.29 -12.99
CA ARG A 278 8.98 8.84 -12.95
C ARG A 278 8.22 8.33 -14.16
N GLU A 279 8.11 7.01 -14.29
CA GLU A 279 7.34 6.35 -15.34
C GLU A 279 5.86 6.80 -15.35
N SER A 280 5.25 6.82 -16.53
CA SER A 280 3.82 7.10 -16.72
C SER A 280 2.95 5.89 -16.37
N ILE A 281 1.61 6.10 -16.24
CA ILE A 281 0.67 5.00 -15.97
C ILE A 281 0.80 3.84 -16.98
N PRO A 282 0.86 4.07 -18.31
CA PRO A 282 1.01 2.98 -19.28
C PRO A 282 2.33 2.22 -19.17
N GLU A 283 3.39 2.87 -18.69
CA GLU A 283 4.69 2.24 -18.47
C GLU A 283 4.68 1.35 -17.21
N ASN A 284 3.92 1.72 -16.19
CA ASN A 284 3.64 0.89 -15.02
C ASN A 284 2.48 -0.08 -15.31
N LYS A 285 2.80 -1.17 -16.02
CA LYS A 285 1.79 -2.13 -16.49
C LYS A 285 0.88 -2.65 -15.40
N ALA A 286 1.40 -2.89 -14.19
CA ALA A 286 0.60 -3.40 -13.08
C ALA A 286 -0.47 -2.39 -12.64
N LEU A 287 -0.11 -1.11 -12.51
CA LEU A 287 -1.06 -0.04 -12.22
C LEU A 287 -2.06 0.15 -13.35
N TYR A 288 -1.58 0.16 -14.59
CA TYR A 288 -2.43 0.34 -15.78
C TYR A 288 -3.51 -0.73 -15.88
N TYR A 289 -3.14 -2.01 -15.81
CA TYR A 289 -4.11 -3.11 -15.86
C TYR A 289 -4.98 -3.19 -14.62
N GLY A 290 -4.47 -2.81 -13.44
CA GLY A 290 -5.25 -2.72 -12.21
C GLY A 290 -6.38 -1.69 -12.33
N LEU A 291 -6.06 -0.48 -12.79
CA LEU A 291 -7.05 0.59 -13.01
C LEU A 291 -8.03 0.22 -14.14
N LEU A 292 -7.55 -0.38 -15.22
CA LEU A 292 -8.41 -0.85 -16.31
C LEU A 292 -9.39 -1.92 -15.84
N GLY A 293 -8.91 -2.90 -15.06
CA GLY A 293 -9.74 -3.95 -14.47
C GLY A 293 -10.80 -3.39 -13.53
N ALA A 294 -10.42 -2.44 -12.66
CA ALA A 294 -11.36 -1.77 -11.76
C ALA A 294 -12.40 -0.94 -12.51
N SER A 295 -11.98 -0.21 -13.55
CA SER A 295 -12.92 0.50 -14.42
C SER A 295 -13.88 -0.47 -15.10
N ALA A 296 -13.38 -1.61 -15.59
CA ALA A 296 -14.20 -2.64 -16.20
C ALA A 296 -15.25 -3.16 -15.20
N VAL A 297 -14.87 -3.47 -13.96
CA VAL A 297 -15.82 -3.91 -12.92
C VAL A 297 -16.91 -2.86 -12.69
N ALA A 298 -16.54 -1.58 -12.56
CA ALA A 298 -17.50 -0.51 -12.33
C ALA A 298 -18.49 -0.33 -13.50
N TYR A 299 -17.96 -0.23 -14.73
CA TYR A 299 -18.82 0.01 -15.90
C TYR A 299 -19.58 -1.24 -16.35
N LEU A 300 -18.98 -2.45 -16.32
CA LEU A 300 -19.67 -3.69 -16.64
C LEU A 300 -20.77 -4.00 -15.60
N GLY A 301 -20.50 -3.68 -14.33
CA GLY A 301 -21.50 -3.77 -13.27
C GLY A 301 -22.68 -2.83 -13.49
N ALA A 302 -22.41 -1.55 -13.82
CA ALA A 302 -23.44 -0.56 -14.10
C ALA A 302 -24.28 -0.91 -15.36
N LEU A 303 -23.64 -1.46 -16.39
CA LEU A 303 -24.29 -1.91 -17.61
C LEU A 303 -24.99 -3.28 -17.49
N GLU A 304 -24.75 -4.00 -16.39
CA GLU A 304 -25.25 -5.37 -16.16
C GLU A 304 -24.85 -6.37 -17.26
N LEU A 305 -23.65 -6.20 -17.84
CA LEU A 305 -23.17 -7.07 -18.91
C LEU A 305 -22.71 -8.43 -18.40
N LEU A 306 -22.37 -8.54 -17.13
CA LEU A 306 -21.91 -9.75 -16.45
C LEU A 306 -22.83 -10.07 -15.26
N PRO A 307 -23.95 -10.77 -15.48
CA PRO A 307 -24.93 -11.09 -14.43
C PRO A 307 -24.31 -11.85 -13.23
N GLU A 308 -23.41 -12.80 -13.50
CA GLU A 308 -22.73 -13.58 -12.48
C GLU A 308 -21.86 -12.72 -11.54
N MET A 309 -21.18 -11.71 -12.11
CA MET A 309 -20.38 -10.77 -11.34
C MET A 309 -21.29 -9.88 -10.47
N ASN A 310 -22.41 -9.41 -11.01
CA ASN A 310 -23.35 -8.59 -10.27
C ASN A 310 -24.02 -9.38 -9.13
N GLU A 311 -24.35 -10.63 -9.36
CA GLU A 311 -24.87 -11.53 -8.32
C GLU A 311 -23.83 -11.77 -7.22
N TRP A 312 -22.58 -12.02 -7.59
CA TRP A 312 -21.48 -12.19 -6.63
C TRP A 312 -21.22 -10.93 -5.80
N LEU A 313 -21.28 -9.74 -6.43
CA LEU A 313 -21.17 -8.44 -5.74
C LEU A 313 -22.47 -8.02 -5.04
N GLN A 314 -23.52 -8.82 -5.13
CA GLN A 314 -24.84 -8.55 -4.55
C GLN A 314 -25.43 -7.21 -5.02
N LEU A 315 -25.29 -6.91 -6.32
CA LEU A 315 -25.86 -5.72 -6.93
C LEU A 315 -27.31 -5.99 -7.36
N VAL A 316 -28.17 -5.00 -7.11
CA VAL A 316 -29.58 -5.06 -7.51
C VAL A 316 -29.74 -4.71 -8.98
N LYS A 317 -30.73 -5.32 -9.66
CA LYS A 317 -31.09 -4.95 -11.04
C LYS A 317 -31.59 -3.51 -11.08
N MET A 318 -31.04 -2.73 -12.01
CA MET A 318 -31.32 -1.33 -12.16
C MET A 318 -32.23 -1.06 -13.36
N SER A 319 -33.10 -0.05 -13.27
CA SER A 319 -33.89 0.41 -14.40
C SER A 319 -33.00 1.05 -15.49
N SER A 320 -33.45 1.06 -16.73
CA SER A 320 -32.69 1.66 -17.84
C SER A 320 -32.35 3.13 -17.59
N ASP A 321 -33.30 3.88 -17.03
CA ASP A 321 -33.12 5.30 -16.75
C ASP A 321 -32.11 5.53 -15.64
N TYR A 322 -32.18 4.75 -14.57
CA TYR A 322 -31.20 4.82 -13.47
C TYR A 322 -29.78 4.49 -13.93
N LYS A 323 -29.62 3.45 -14.79
CA LYS A 323 -28.32 3.11 -15.39
C LYS A 323 -27.73 4.27 -16.18
N SER A 324 -28.56 4.94 -16.97
CA SER A 324 -28.12 6.08 -17.78
C SER A 324 -27.62 7.23 -16.90
N TRP A 325 -28.35 7.53 -15.82
CA TRP A 325 -27.93 8.52 -14.84
C TRP A 325 -26.65 8.13 -14.10
N LEU A 326 -26.53 6.86 -13.67
CA LEU A 326 -25.35 6.35 -12.97
C LEU A 326 -24.09 6.45 -13.86
N ILE A 327 -24.18 5.96 -15.10
CA ILE A 327 -23.06 6.03 -16.07
C ILE A 327 -22.73 7.48 -16.39
N GLY A 328 -23.73 8.34 -16.56
CA GLY A 328 -23.55 9.77 -16.75
C GLY A 328 -22.81 10.42 -15.58
N ALA A 329 -23.19 10.11 -14.35
CA ALA A 329 -22.54 10.59 -13.12
C ALA A 329 -21.08 10.11 -13.04
N MET A 330 -20.82 8.82 -13.31
CA MET A 330 -19.45 8.25 -13.32
C MET A 330 -18.57 8.95 -14.38
N PHE A 331 -19.12 9.23 -15.56
CA PHE A 331 -18.41 9.93 -16.63
C PHE A 331 -18.12 11.40 -16.27
N VAL A 332 -19.11 12.12 -15.76
CA VAL A 332 -18.96 13.52 -15.32
C VAL A 332 -17.95 13.62 -14.16
N ASP A 333 -17.99 12.68 -13.24
CA ASP A 333 -17.05 12.62 -12.14
C ASP A 333 -15.60 12.44 -12.62
N PHE A 334 -15.37 11.49 -13.53
CA PHE A 334 -14.05 11.23 -14.08
C PHE A 334 -13.51 12.43 -14.89
N VAL A 335 -14.31 12.93 -15.83
CA VAL A 335 -13.91 14.06 -16.69
C VAL A 335 -13.76 15.34 -15.87
N GLY A 336 -14.69 15.60 -14.96
CA GLY A 336 -14.61 16.76 -14.08
C GLY A 336 -13.36 16.73 -13.18
N SER A 337 -13.03 15.59 -12.61
CA SER A 337 -11.80 15.42 -11.83
C SER A 337 -10.54 15.64 -12.66
N TYR A 338 -10.55 15.26 -13.93
CA TYR A 338 -9.43 15.49 -14.85
C TYR A 338 -9.24 16.96 -15.22
N LEU A 339 -10.31 17.73 -15.26
CA LEU A 339 -10.28 19.17 -15.59
C LEU A 339 -9.91 20.07 -14.41
N LEU A 340 -10.09 19.57 -13.16
CA LEU A 340 -9.73 20.26 -11.90
C LEU A 340 -8.28 20.04 -11.52
#